data_6a811d0da703bf9c28dd21462ced00d9
#
_entry.id   6a811d0da703bf9c28dd21462ced00d9
#
_cell.length_a   1.000
_cell.length_b   1.000
_cell.length_c   1.000
_cell.angle_alpha   90.00
_cell.angle_beta   90.00
_cell.angle_gamma   90.00
#
_symmetry.space_group_name_H-M   'P 1'
#
loop_
_entity.id
_entity.type
_entity.pdbx_description
1 polymer ?
#
loop_
_entity_poly.entity_id
_entity_poly.type
_entity_poly.pdbx_seq_one_letter_code
_entity_poly.pdbx_strand_id
1 'polypeptide(L)'
;MILSDRTMREEMARGRIRVEPLAEDAIQPSSIDLRMDNKIRVFQNNHISHIDLRNDTAALTEVVELKPGQPFFLRPLEFALGVTMENIEIPDDLVGRLDGKSSLGRVGLLIHATAGLVDPGWKGRLTLELMNLAPFPITLFAGMKIGQISFIQMTSPVDNPYGGGGLASKYQGDTDPTPSRYHLEMRNLPPETREPSADPVANGRAH
;
A
#
# COMPACT_ATOMS: atom_id res chain seq x y z
N MET A 1 15.40 10.44 -13.48
CA MET A 1 16.09 11.24 -12.41
C MET A 1 15.15 11.37 -11.23
N ILE A 2 15.66 11.31 -9.99
CA ILE A 2 14.84 11.56 -8.78
C ILE A 2 14.68 13.07 -8.62
N LEU A 3 13.47 13.52 -8.27
CA LEU A 3 13.20 14.94 -8.04
C LEU A 3 13.80 15.40 -6.70
N SER A 4 14.43 16.57 -6.70
CA SER A 4 14.85 17.24 -5.48
C SER A 4 13.67 17.92 -4.78
N ASP A 5 13.87 18.32 -3.52
CA ASP A 5 12.89 19.09 -2.73
C ASP A 5 12.41 20.36 -3.45
N ARG A 6 13.33 21.08 -4.13
CA ARG A 6 13.01 22.26 -4.95
C ARG A 6 12.06 21.88 -6.08
N THR A 7 12.41 20.86 -6.87
CA THR A 7 11.59 20.44 -8.02
C THR A 7 10.25 19.91 -7.56
N MET A 8 10.19 19.16 -6.46
CA MET A 8 8.92 18.70 -5.88
C MET A 8 8.01 19.88 -5.52
N ARG A 9 8.56 20.95 -4.87
CA ARG A 9 7.78 22.16 -4.56
C ARG A 9 7.27 22.87 -5.81
N GLU A 10 8.09 22.96 -6.87
CA GLU A 10 7.69 23.54 -8.16
C GLU A 10 6.57 22.74 -8.83
N GLU A 11 6.69 21.41 -8.87
CA GLU A 11 5.67 20.53 -9.45
C GLU A 11 4.34 20.56 -8.65
N MET A 12 4.43 20.66 -7.33
CA MET A 12 3.25 20.84 -6.46
C MET A 12 2.61 22.23 -6.68
N ALA A 13 3.40 23.29 -6.80
CA ALA A 13 2.89 24.65 -7.09
C ALA A 13 2.18 24.73 -8.45
N ARG A 14 2.61 23.92 -9.42
CA ARG A 14 1.96 23.75 -10.73
C ARG A 14 0.73 22.85 -10.70
N GLY A 15 0.45 22.20 -9.55
CA GLY A 15 -0.64 21.24 -9.38
C GLY A 15 -0.42 19.91 -10.09
N ARG A 16 0.82 19.58 -10.48
CA ARG A 16 1.17 18.33 -11.16
C ARG A 16 1.36 17.17 -10.17
N ILE A 17 1.96 17.44 -9.02
CA ILE A 17 2.01 16.53 -7.88
C ILE A 17 1.07 17.09 -6.81
N ARG A 18 0.23 16.23 -6.22
CA ARG A 18 -0.55 16.58 -5.03
C ARG A 18 -0.26 15.56 -3.92
N VAL A 19 -0.06 16.05 -2.73
CA VAL A 19 0.07 15.27 -1.49
C VAL A 19 -0.72 16.02 -0.42
N GLU A 20 -1.89 15.53 -0.07
CA GLU A 20 -2.84 16.25 0.79
C GLU A 20 -3.40 15.33 1.90
N PRO A 21 -3.37 15.78 3.16
CA PRO A 21 -2.82 17.02 3.68
C PRO A 21 -1.28 16.98 3.79
N LEU A 22 -0.57 17.98 3.28
CA LEU A 22 0.88 18.08 3.41
C LEU A 22 1.25 18.60 4.80
N ALA A 23 2.05 17.85 5.55
CA ALA A 23 2.61 18.35 6.80
C ALA A 23 3.73 19.37 6.53
N GLU A 24 3.90 20.35 7.41
CA GLU A 24 4.84 21.48 7.24
C GLU A 24 6.30 20.98 7.04
N ASP A 25 6.68 19.93 7.77
CA ASP A 25 8.03 19.33 7.76
C ASP A 25 8.12 18.04 6.91
N ALA A 26 7.16 17.78 6.01
CA ALA A 26 7.11 16.54 5.25
C ALA A 26 8.15 16.48 4.13
N ILE A 27 8.46 17.61 3.47
CA ILE A 27 9.35 17.62 2.32
C ILE A 27 10.81 17.44 2.77
N GLN A 28 11.41 16.36 2.34
CA GLN A 28 12.79 15.96 2.57
C GLN A 28 13.63 16.21 1.28
N PRO A 29 14.96 16.12 1.30
CA PRO A 29 15.81 16.45 0.14
C PRO A 29 15.44 15.74 -1.18
N SER A 30 14.86 14.52 -1.12
CA SER A 30 14.52 13.71 -2.31
C SER A 30 13.21 12.92 -2.13
N SER A 31 12.40 13.23 -1.12
CA SER A 31 11.16 12.52 -0.81
C SER A 31 10.19 13.39 -0.02
N ILE A 32 8.97 12.92 0.13
CA ILE A 32 7.95 13.49 1.02
C ILE A 32 7.60 12.44 2.06
N ASP A 33 7.70 12.78 3.35
CA ASP A 33 7.28 11.93 4.45
C ASP A 33 5.77 11.72 4.41
N LEU A 34 5.33 10.48 4.62
CA LEU A 34 3.94 10.07 4.68
C LEU A 34 3.58 9.57 6.08
N ARG A 35 2.37 9.85 6.51
CA ARG A 35 1.86 9.49 7.82
C ARG A 35 0.87 8.34 7.73
N MET A 36 0.82 7.50 8.76
CA MET A 36 -0.17 6.44 8.90
C MET A 36 -1.53 7.01 9.31
N ASP A 37 -2.60 6.62 8.65
CA ASP A 37 -3.96 6.94 9.06
C ASP A 37 -4.39 6.12 10.29
N ASN A 38 -5.58 6.40 10.83
CA ASN A 38 -6.13 5.71 12.00
C ASN A 38 -6.77 4.35 11.67
N LYS A 39 -6.89 3.98 10.40
CA LYS A 39 -7.47 2.71 9.96
C LYS A 39 -6.40 1.66 9.69
N ILE A 40 -6.55 0.51 10.30
CA ILE A 40 -5.68 -0.66 10.08
C ILE A 40 -6.57 -1.86 9.78
N ARG A 41 -6.24 -2.62 8.75
CA ARG A 41 -6.92 -3.85 8.39
C ARG A 41 -6.09 -5.04 8.86
N VAL A 42 -6.71 -5.90 9.67
CA VAL A 42 -6.07 -7.09 10.23
C VAL A 42 -6.72 -8.36 9.71
N PHE A 43 -5.93 -9.43 9.60
CA PHE A 43 -6.47 -10.73 9.24
C PHE A 43 -7.20 -11.34 10.45
N GLN A 44 -8.39 -11.87 10.19
CA GLN A 44 -9.15 -12.61 11.20
C GLN A 44 -8.68 -14.07 11.23
N ASN A 45 -8.59 -14.63 12.44
CA ASN A 45 -8.33 -16.05 12.60
C ASN A 45 -9.63 -16.87 12.43
N ASN A 46 -10.06 -17.04 11.19
CA ASN A 46 -11.34 -17.67 10.84
C ASN A 46 -11.24 -19.20 10.68
N HIS A 47 -10.23 -19.84 11.25
CA HIS A 47 -9.99 -21.29 11.12
C HIS A 47 -9.88 -21.77 9.66
N ILE A 48 -9.46 -20.89 8.75
CA ILE A 48 -9.20 -21.27 7.37
C ILE A 48 -7.83 -21.95 7.26
N SER A 49 -7.73 -22.95 6.38
CA SER A 49 -6.48 -23.68 6.16
C SER A 49 -5.50 -22.90 5.26
N HIS A 50 -6.00 -22.08 4.37
CA HIS A 50 -5.21 -21.33 3.39
C HIS A 50 -5.99 -20.13 2.83
N ILE A 51 -5.28 -19.19 2.19
CA ILE A 51 -5.87 -18.09 1.43
C ILE A 51 -6.01 -18.57 -0.02
N ASP A 52 -7.25 -18.71 -0.50
CA ASP A 52 -7.51 -18.98 -1.91
C ASP A 52 -7.65 -17.66 -2.66
N LEU A 53 -6.68 -17.36 -3.54
CA LEU A 53 -6.62 -16.12 -4.31
C LEU A 53 -7.72 -16.00 -5.38
N ARG A 54 -8.50 -17.05 -5.62
CA ARG A 54 -9.71 -17.01 -6.48
C ARG A 54 -10.85 -16.27 -5.81
N ASN A 55 -10.84 -16.19 -4.49
CA ASN A 55 -11.87 -15.56 -3.68
C ASN A 55 -11.50 -14.13 -3.30
N ASP A 56 -12.52 -13.31 -3.03
CA ASP A 56 -12.29 -12.00 -2.43
C ASP A 56 -11.74 -12.15 -1.01
N THR A 57 -10.58 -11.55 -0.77
CA THR A 57 -9.92 -11.60 0.54
C THR A 57 -10.51 -10.64 1.56
N ALA A 58 -11.47 -9.78 1.19
CA ALA A 58 -12.11 -8.85 2.11
C ALA A 58 -12.78 -9.56 3.30
N ALA A 59 -13.39 -10.74 3.06
CA ALA A 59 -14.03 -11.55 4.09
C ALA A 59 -13.06 -12.16 5.12
N LEU A 60 -11.75 -12.16 4.83
CA LEU A 60 -10.72 -12.69 5.71
C LEU A 60 -10.13 -11.63 6.65
N THR A 61 -10.60 -10.40 6.54
CA THR A 61 -9.99 -9.25 7.21
C THR A 61 -11.07 -8.36 7.82
N GLU A 62 -10.69 -7.61 8.84
CA GLU A 62 -11.52 -6.57 9.45
C GLU A 62 -10.74 -5.26 9.58
N VAL A 63 -11.46 -4.14 9.59
CA VAL A 63 -10.88 -2.82 9.81
C VAL A 63 -11.00 -2.46 11.28
N VAL A 64 -9.86 -2.15 11.89
CA VAL A 64 -9.75 -1.57 13.22
C VAL A 64 -9.51 -0.08 13.08
N GLU A 65 -10.36 0.73 13.69
CA GLU A 65 -10.22 2.18 13.70
C GLU A 65 -9.66 2.64 15.04
N LEU A 66 -8.50 3.28 15.02
CA LEU A 66 -7.80 3.76 16.21
C LEU A 66 -8.39 5.11 16.68
N LYS A 67 -8.67 5.22 17.96
CA LYS A 67 -8.99 6.50 18.59
C LYS A 67 -7.74 7.38 18.71
N PRO A 68 -7.87 8.70 18.82
CA PRO A 68 -6.74 9.59 19.06
C PRO A 68 -5.89 9.11 20.24
N GLY A 69 -4.58 8.95 20.03
CA GLY A 69 -3.63 8.46 21.03
C GLY A 69 -3.69 6.97 21.35
N GLN A 70 -4.60 6.22 20.74
CA GLN A 70 -4.67 4.77 20.92
C GLN A 70 -3.55 4.07 20.14
N PRO A 71 -2.73 3.22 20.82
CA PRO A 71 -1.72 2.42 20.14
C PRO A 71 -2.32 1.22 19.43
N PHE A 72 -1.73 0.85 18.29
CA PHE A 72 -1.85 -0.47 17.70
C PHE A 72 -0.56 -1.25 17.94
N PHE A 73 -0.67 -2.48 18.42
CA PHE A 73 0.48 -3.36 18.68
C PHE A 73 0.62 -4.37 17.55
N LEU A 74 1.53 -4.11 16.63
CA LEU A 74 1.89 -5.07 15.57
C LEU A 74 2.80 -6.15 16.19
N ARG A 75 2.29 -7.37 16.33
CA ARG A 75 3.00 -8.48 16.99
C ARG A 75 4.14 -9.01 16.10
N PRO A 76 5.10 -9.75 16.66
CA PRO A 76 6.12 -10.43 15.87
C PRO A 76 5.50 -11.30 14.77
N LEU A 77 6.00 -11.14 13.53
CA LEU A 77 5.55 -11.84 12.32
C LEU A 77 4.08 -11.57 11.94
N GLU A 78 3.44 -10.62 12.59
CA GLU A 78 2.09 -10.18 12.20
C GLU A 78 2.16 -9.31 10.94
N PHE A 79 1.18 -9.56 10.05
CA PHE A 79 0.95 -8.78 8.85
C PHE A 79 -0.39 -8.04 8.97
N ALA A 80 -0.39 -6.75 8.64
CA ALA A 80 -1.58 -5.92 8.63
C ALA A 80 -1.50 -4.92 7.47
N LEU A 81 -2.65 -4.40 7.03
CA LEU A 81 -2.68 -3.32 6.05
C LEU A 81 -2.98 -2.00 6.76
N GLY A 82 -2.11 -1.03 6.58
CA GLY A 82 -2.36 0.36 6.91
C GLY A 82 -2.74 1.17 5.66
N VAL A 83 -2.94 2.46 5.82
CA VAL A 83 -3.14 3.39 4.72
C VAL A 83 -2.50 4.73 5.07
N THR A 84 -2.03 5.47 4.06
CA THR A 84 -1.50 6.82 4.27
C THR A 84 -2.61 7.80 4.63
N MET A 85 -2.31 8.79 5.47
CA MET A 85 -3.21 9.94 5.67
C MET A 85 -3.31 10.77 4.41
N GLU A 86 -2.22 10.85 3.67
CA GLU A 86 -2.10 11.68 2.48
C GLU A 86 -2.77 11.01 1.28
N ASN A 87 -3.61 11.78 0.60
CA ASN A 87 -4.03 11.50 -0.77
C ASN A 87 -2.93 11.98 -1.71
N ILE A 88 -2.54 11.13 -2.66
CA ILE A 88 -1.42 11.37 -3.55
C ILE A 88 -1.93 11.34 -4.98
N GLU A 89 -1.59 12.38 -5.77
CA GLU A 89 -1.83 12.40 -7.21
C GLU A 89 -0.51 12.57 -7.95
N ILE A 90 -0.27 11.73 -8.95
CA ILE A 90 0.95 11.69 -9.75
C ILE A 90 0.58 11.90 -11.22
N PRO A 91 1.29 12.78 -11.97
CA PRO A 91 1.07 12.96 -13.40
C PRO A 91 1.52 11.75 -14.22
N ASP A 92 1.27 11.76 -15.49
CA ASP A 92 1.55 10.67 -16.44
C ASP A 92 3.03 10.50 -16.83
N ASP A 93 3.88 11.44 -16.44
CA ASP A 93 5.33 11.44 -16.74
C ASP A 93 6.23 11.28 -15.50
N LEU A 94 5.62 11.03 -14.33
CA LEU A 94 6.32 10.71 -13.09
C LEU A 94 5.86 9.37 -12.55
N VAL A 95 6.79 8.60 -11.98
CA VAL A 95 6.49 7.43 -11.15
C VAL A 95 6.85 7.75 -9.71
N GLY A 96 5.96 7.41 -8.78
CA GLY A 96 6.24 7.45 -7.35
C GLY A 96 6.98 6.19 -6.88
N ARG A 97 7.82 6.34 -5.87
CA ARG A 97 8.43 5.21 -5.16
C ARG A 97 8.18 5.35 -3.66
N LEU A 98 7.42 4.41 -3.13
CA LEU A 98 7.18 4.29 -1.70
C LEU A 98 8.33 3.53 -1.04
N ASP A 99 8.93 4.12 -0.03
CA ASP A 99 9.96 3.50 0.80
C ASP A 99 9.62 3.67 2.29
N GLY A 100 10.12 2.74 3.12
CA GLY A 100 10.04 2.87 4.58
C GLY A 100 11.00 3.91 5.12
N LYS A 101 10.78 4.33 6.36
CA LYS A 101 11.76 5.17 7.08
C LYS A 101 12.85 4.29 7.69
N SER A 102 14.12 4.65 7.47
CA SER A 102 15.27 3.85 7.92
C SER A 102 15.28 3.63 9.44
N SER A 103 14.77 4.59 10.23
CA SER A 103 14.65 4.45 11.68
C SER A 103 13.65 3.37 12.10
N LEU A 104 12.57 3.18 11.32
CA LEU A 104 11.58 2.12 11.56
C LEU A 104 12.07 0.77 11.03
N GLY A 105 12.74 0.77 9.88
CA GLY A 105 13.38 -0.45 9.35
C GLY A 105 14.43 -1.02 10.31
N ARG A 106 15.16 -0.18 11.07
CA ARG A 106 16.14 -0.60 12.07
C ARG A 106 15.54 -1.30 13.29
N VAL A 107 14.26 -1.13 13.54
CA VAL A 107 13.52 -1.88 14.57
C VAL A 107 12.68 -3.01 13.98
N GLY A 108 12.87 -3.32 12.68
CA GLY A 108 12.23 -4.47 12.04
C GLY A 108 10.84 -4.19 11.45
N LEU A 109 10.41 -2.93 11.36
CA LEU A 109 9.16 -2.59 10.70
C LEU A 109 9.34 -2.48 9.18
N LEU A 110 8.61 -3.30 8.42
CA LEU A 110 8.38 -3.12 6.99
C LEU A 110 7.04 -2.40 6.78
N ILE A 111 6.94 -1.59 5.73
CA ILE A 111 5.70 -0.88 5.36
C ILE A 111 5.21 -1.22 3.95
N HIS A 112 5.99 -1.91 3.17
CA HIS A 112 5.63 -2.55 1.92
C HIS A 112 6.49 -3.81 1.73
N ALA A 113 5.91 -4.88 1.22
CA ALA A 113 6.61 -6.14 1.06
C ALA A 113 7.28 -6.25 -0.31
N THR A 114 6.61 -5.87 -1.39
CA THR A 114 7.07 -6.15 -2.75
C THR A 114 6.89 -4.99 -3.74
N ALA A 115 5.78 -4.26 -3.70
CA ALA A 115 5.39 -3.30 -4.73
C ALA A 115 5.56 -1.85 -4.25
N GLY A 116 6.78 -1.33 -4.35
CA GLY A 116 7.08 0.05 -3.95
C GLY A 116 6.85 1.10 -5.05
N LEU A 117 6.54 0.72 -6.29
CA LEU A 117 6.25 1.67 -7.36
C LEU A 117 4.78 2.09 -7.32
N VAL A 118 4.56 3.39 -7.48
CA VAL A 118 3.23 4.02 -7.63
C VAL A 118 3.16 4.55 -9.05
N ASP A 119 2.33 3.94 -9.85
CA ASP A 119 2.30 4.18 -11.29
C ASP A 119 1.91 5.60 -11.69
N PRO A 120 2.40 6.10 -12.84
CA PRO A 120 1.96 7.37 -13.42
C PRO A 120 0.44 7.41 -13.60
N GLY A 121 -0.18 8.53 -13.22
CA GLY A 121 -1.64 8.69 -13.23
C GLY A 121 -2.36 8.25 -11.95
N TRP A 122 -1.64 7.74 -10.95
CA TRP A 122 -2.22 7.37 -9.65
C TRP A 122 -2.92 8.56 -8.99
N LYS A 123 -4.08 8.28 -8.39
CA LYS A 123 -4.82 9.16 -7.49
C LYS A 123 -5.42 8.34 -6.38
N GLY A 124 -5.15 8.70 -5.14
CA GLY A 124 -5.67 7.99 -3.97
C GLY A 124 -4.70 7.98 -2.80
N ARG A 125 -5.07 7.28 -1.75
CA ARG A 125 -4.20 6.96 -0.61
C ARG A 125 -3.47 5.66 -0.88
N LEU A 126 -2.25 5.51 -0.35
CA LEU A 126 -1.47 4.29 -0.52
C LEU A 126 -1.76 3.31 0.62
N THR A 127 -2.13 2.09 0.25
CA THR A 127 -2.17 0.98 1.20
C THR A 127 -0.74 0.59 1.59
N LEU A 128 -0.51 0.41 2.88
CA LEU A 128 0.77 0.02 3.48
C LEU A 128 0.69 -1.44 3.91
N GLU A 129 1.69 -2.23 3.55
CA GLU A 129 1.83 -3.65 3.91
C GLU A 129 2.72 -3.76 5.15
N LEU A 130 2.12 -3.58 6.32
CA LEU A 130 2.83 -3.52 7.60
C LEU A 130 3.23 -4.93 8.05
N MET A 131 4.52 -5.15 8.32
CA MET A 131 5.03 -6.40 8.85
C MET A 131 6.10 -6.16 9.91
N ASN A 132 6.01 -6.86 11.03
CA ASN A 132 6.97 -6.81 12.11
C ASN A 132 7.93 -8.00 12.06
N LEU A 133 9.20 -7.75 11.75
CA LEU A 133 10.28 -8.73 11.76
C LEU A 133 11.04 -8.79 13.11
N ALA A 134 10.71 -7.91 14.06
CA ALA A 134 11.34 -7.91 15.37
C ALA A 134 10.76 -8.99 16.28
N PRO A 135 11.50 -9.43 17.32
CA PRO A 135 11.00 -10.41 18.30
C PRO A 135 10.01 -9.81 19.32
N PHE A 136 9.77 -8.51 19.28
CA PHE A 136 8.87 -7.79 20.20
C PHE A 136 7.77 -7.07 19.41
N PRO A 137 6.59 -6.85 20.03
CA PRO A 137 5.55 -6.02 19.42
C PRO A 137 6.06 -4.60 19.15
N ILE A 138 5.73 -4.07 17.96
CA ILE A 138 6.02 -2.68 17.59
C ILE A 138 4.74 -1.87 17.80
N THR A 139 4.86 -0.73 18.48
CA THR A 139 3.74 0.16 18.74
C THR A 139 3.60 1.17 17.62
N LEU A 140 2.43 1.22 17.00
CA LEU A 140 2.08 2.14 15.94
C LEU A 140 0.97 3.10 16.40
N PHE A 141 1.01 4.34 15.91
CA PHE A 141 0.01 5.37 16.21
C PHE A 141 -0.45 6.04 14.92
N ALA A 142 -1.72 6.43 14.88
CA ALA A 142 -2.20 7.30 13.81
C ALA A 142 -1.43 8.64 13.80
N GLY A 143 -1.13 9.14 12.61
CA GLY A 143 -0.40 10.40 12.43
C GLY A 143 1.12 10.28 12.50
N MET A 144 1.70 9.12 12.88
CA MET A 144 3.15 8.95 12.86
C MET A 144 3.68 8.91 11.43
N LYS A 145 4.87 9.48 11.21
CA LYS A 145 5.58 9.36 9.93
C LYS A 145 6.01 7.90 9.75
N ILE A 146 5.39 7.20 8.80
CA ILE A 146 5.54 5.75 8.62
C ILE A 146 6.39 5.39 7.41
N GLY A 147 6.33 6.20 6.37
CA GLY A 147 7.04 5.99 5.10
C GLY A 147 7.41 7.30 4.44
N GLN A 148 7.86 7.21 3.22
CA GLN A 148 8.19 8.34 2.37
C GLN A 148 7.96 7.99 0.90
N ILE A 149 7.61 8.99 0.09
CA ILE A 149 7.49 8.83 -1.36
C ILE A 149 8.50 9.74 -2.06
N SER A 150 9.26 9.16 -2.99
CA SER A 150 10.11 9.90 -3.95
C SER A 150 9.45 9.84 -5.33
N PHE A 151 9.80 10.83 -6.19
CA PHE A 151 9.29 10.89 -7.55
C PHE A 151 10.44 10.78 -8.54
N ILE A 152 10.25 9.98 -9.57
CA ILE A 152 11.24 9.69 -10.60
C ILE A 152 10.66 10.10 -11.95
N GLN A 153 11.41 10.93 -12.68
CA GLN A 153 11.03 11.35 -14.02
C GLN A 153 11.08 10.17 -14.98
N MET A 154 9.98 9.95 -15.70
CA MET A 154 9.91 8.99 -16.80
C MET A 154 10.63 9.54 -18.05
N THR A 155 11.01 8.66 -18.96
CA THR A 155 11.66 9.05 -20.24
C THR A 155 10.71 9.77 -21.19
N SER A 156 9.41 9.52 -21.05
CA SER A 156 8.29 10.18 -21.72
C SER A 156 7.03 9.99 -20.88
N PRO A 157 5.97 10.78 -21.08
CA PRO A 157 4.65 10.45 -20.55
C PRO A 157 4.21 9.06 -21.01
N VAL A 158 3.45 8.34 -20.17
CA VAL A 158 2.94 7.01 -20.52
C VAL A 158 1.71 7.12 -21.41
N ASP A 159 1.56 6.17 -22.34
CA ASP A 159 0.39 6.12 -23.23
C ASP A 159 -0.89 5.73 -22.47
N ASN A 160 -0.75 4.91 -21.41
CA ASN A 160 -1.86 4.38 -20.61
C ASN A 160 -1.60 4.63 -19.12
N PRO A 161 -1.95 5.82 -18.58
CA PRO A 161 -1.79 6.10 -17.17
C PRO A 161 -2.71 5.22 -16.32
N TYR A 162 -2.29 4.95 -15.08
CA TYR A 162 -3.06 4.17 -14.12
C TYR A 162 -4.44 4.83 -13.89
N GLY A 163 -5.50 4.02 -13.96
CA GLY A 163 -6.88 4.53 -13.95
C GLY A 163 -7.40 4.98 -15.32
N GLY A 164 -6.55 5.03 -16.34
CA GLY A 164 -6.96 5.24 -17.74
C GLY A 164 -7.67 4.00 -18.30
N GLY A 165 -8.59 4.20 -19.25
CA GLY A 165 -9.52 3.17 -19.74
C GLY A 165 -8.95 1.92 -20.43
N GLY A 166 -7.61 1.77 -20.52
CA GLY A 166 -6.96 0.62 -21.14
C GLY A 166 -6.39 -0.42 -20.18
N LEU A 167 -6.28 -0.11 -18.90
CA LEU A 167 -5.68 -0.98 -17.88
C LEU A 167 -6.71 -1.35 -16.79
N ALA A 168 -6.64 -2.58 -16.30
CA ALA A 168 -7.42 -3.05 -15.15
C ALA A 168 -6.82 -2.48 -13.83
N SER A 169 -6.91 -1.16 -13.65
CA SER A 169 -6.38 -0.44 -12.49
C SER A 169 -7.26 -0.70 -11.26
N LYS A 170 -6.89 -1.70 -10.46
CA LYS A 170 -7.74 -2.24 -9.38
C LYS A 170 -7.91 -1.32 -8.18
N TYR A 171 -6.97 -0.39 -7.96
CA TYR A 171 -6.88 0.37 -6.70
C TYR A 171 -6.98 1.89 -6.88
N GLN A 172 -7.29 2.37 -8.08
CA GLN A 172 -7.44 3.80 -8.35
C GLN A 172 -8.55 4.42 -7.49
N GLY A 173 -8.23 5.49 -6.79
CA GLY A 173 -9.16 6.21 -5.93
C GLY A 173 -9.35 5.58 -4.55
N ASP A 174 -8.58 4.58 -4.17
CA ASP A 174 -8.67 3.97 -2.84
C ASP A 174 -8.35 5.00 -1.74
N THR A 175 -9.12 4.95 -0.64
CA THR A 175 -9.00 5.85 0.51
C THR A 175 -8.86 5.10 1.85
N ASP A 176 -9.07 3.79 1.83
CA ASP A 176 -9.02 2.91 2.99
C ASP A 176 -7.92 1.84 2.81
N PRO A 177 -7.48 1.14 3.88
CA PRO A 177 -6.58 0.01 3.75
C PRO A 177 -7.30 -1.11 2.98
N THR A 178 -7.09 -1.16 1.66
CA THR A 178 -7.83 -2.03 0.75
C THR A 178 -7.23 -3.43 0.73
N PRO A 179 -8.03 -4.50 0.88
CA PRO A 179 -7.57 -5.87 0.78
C PRO A 179 -7.18 -6.21 -0.67
N SER A 180 -6.47 -7.33 -0.85
CA SER A 180 -6.09 -7.78 -2.19
C SER A 180 -7.30 -8.00 -3.09
N ARG A 181 -7.25 -7.44 -4.29
CA ARG A 181 -8.21 -7.69 -5.38
C ARG A 181 -7.64 -8.63 -6.44
N TYR A 182 -6.72 -9.51 -6.07
CA TYR A 182 -6.08 -10.43 -7.01
C TYR A 182 -7.07 -11.38 -7.68
N HIS A 183 -8.17 -11.74 -7.01
CA HIS A 183 -9.27 -12.54 -7.57
C HIS A 183 -9.82 -11.99 -8.89
N LEU A 184 -9.71 -10.68 -9.15
CA LEU A 184 -10.13 -10.07 -10.41
C LEU A 184 -9.24 -10.50 -11.57
N GLU A 185 -7.94 -10.78 -11.34
CA GLU A 185 -7.03 -11.29 -12.36
C GLU A 185 -7.31 -12.77 -12.66
N MET A 186 -7.71 -13.53 -11.63
CA MET A 186 -8.04 -14.94 -11.78
C MET A 186 -9.19 -15.19 -12.75
N ARG A 187 -10.07 -14.19 -12.97
CA ARG A 187 -11.16 -14.30 -13.96
C ARG A 187 -10.68 -14.47 -15.39
N ASN A 188 -9.43 -14.11 -15.69
CA ASN A 188 -8.83 -14.21 -17.01
C ASN A 188 -8.08 -15.53 -17.24
N LEU A 189 -7.97 -16.38 -16.19
CA LEU A 189 -7.35 -17.69 -16.31
C LEU A 189 -8.30 -18.72 -16.94
N PRO A 190 -7.77 -19.87 -17.45
CA PRO A 190 -8.58 -20.95 -17.99
C PRO A 190 -9.65 -21.42 -16.98
N PRO A 191 -10.83 -21.89 -17.45
CA PRO A 191 -11.95 -22.28 -16.58
C PRO A 191 -11.59 -23.28 -15.49
N GLU A 192 -10.75 -24.25 -15.79
CA GLU A 192 -10.26 -25.27 -14.86
C GLU A 192 -9.48 -24.71 -13.67
N THR A 193 -8.95 -23.49 -13.80
CA THR A 193 -8.22 -22.80 -12.74
C THR A 193 -9.14 -21.92 -11.89
N ARG A 194 -10.33 -21.56 -12.42
CA ARG A 194 -11.26 -20.62 -11.76
C ARG A 194 -12.16 -21.29 -10.73
N GLU A 195 -12.46 -22.57 -10.93
CA GLU A 195 -13.34 -23.32 -10.01
C GLU A 195 -12.57 -23.69 -8.74
N PRO A 196 -13.15 -23.44 -7.54
CA PRO A 196 -12.59 -23.98 -6.30
C PRO A 196 -12.50 -25.50 -6.43
N SER A 197 -11.39 -26.11 -5.99
CA SER A 197 -11.33 -27.56 -5.89
C SER A 197 -12.44 -28.03 -4.94
N ALA A 198 -13.24 -28.99 -5.37
CA ALA A 198 -14.35 -29.55 -4.56
C ALA A 198 -13.87 -30.21 -3.25
N ASP A 199 -12.56 -30.31 -3.05
CA ASP A 199 -11.95 -30.93 -1.89
C ASP A 199 -10.83 -30.07 -1.30
N PRO A 200 -11.10 -29.23 -0.27
CA PRO A 200 -10.08 -28.39 0.37
C PRO A 200 -9.05 -29.21 1.14
N VAL A 201 -9.25 -30.53 1.31
CA VAL A 201 -8.37 -31.42 2.09
C VAL A 201 -7.38 -32.19 1.20
N ALA A 202 -7.63 -32.30 -0.11
CA ALA A 202 -6.82 -33.14 -1.00
C ALA A 202 -5.41 -32.58 -1.32
N ASN A 203 -5.13 -31.29 -1.10
CA ASN A 203 -3.83 -30.65 -1.40
C ASN A 203 -2.89 -30.49 -0.20
N GLY A 204 -3.15 -31.17 0.91
CA GLY A 204 -2.40 -31.03 2.15
C GLY A 204 -1.10 -31.85 2.25
N ARG A 205 -0.59 -32.49 1.19
CA ARG A 205 0.72 -33.18 1.20
C ARG A 205 1.32 -33.25 -0.21
N ALA A 206 2.12 -32.29 -0.55
CA ALA A 206 3.21 -32.50 -1.51
C ALA A 206 4.43 -31.72 -0.96
N HIS A 207 5.33 -32.48 -0.40
CA HIS A 207 6.73 -32.30 0.04
C HIS A 207 7.34 -30.91 0.12
#